data_3826e1be0076c547cad3585d12fd4d58
#
_entry.id   3826e1be0076c547cad3585d12fd4d58
#
_cell.length_a   1.000
_cell.length_b   1.000
_cell.length_c   1.000
_cell.angle_alpha   90.00
_cell.angle_beta   90.00
_cell.angle_gamma   90.00
#
_symmetry.space_group_name_H-M   'P 1'
#
loop_
_entity.id
_entity.type
_entity.pdbx_description
1 polymer ?
#
loop_
_entity_poly.entity_id
_entity_poly.type
_entity_poly.pdbx_seq_one_letter_code
_entity_poly.pdbx_strand_id
1 'polypeptide(L)'
;MTRALEYHYLTGQRFSEHNAEQKERETPYNAAVILLTMEREALYARIEQRIDLMMQQGLLAEVKGLLDRGYSPKLVSMQGIGYKEFVPYFNGDCTLDEAVTQLKTNTRRFAKRQLTWFRRQIEGLWIDMSRTDGAGALAQTMTYLKEQGVLQTNNNS
;
A
#
# COMPACT_ATOMS: atom_id res chain seq x y z
N MET A 1 8.32 -3.24 -19.27
CA MET A 1 9.24 -3.76 -20.31
C MET A 1 10.70 -3.39 -20.05
N THR A 2 11.05 -2.15 -19.74
CA THR A 2 12.44 -1.67 -19.55
C THR A 2 13.25 -2.52 -18.56
N ARG A 3 12.69 -2.82 -17.38
CA ARG A 3 13.40 -3.57 -16.31
C ARG A 3 13.79 -4.99 -16.70
N ALA A 4 13.00 -5.68 -17.51
CA ALA A 4 13.33 -7.03 -17.98
C ALA A 4 14.45 -7.02 -19.05
N LEU A 5 14.49 -5.97 -19.87
CA LEU A 5 15.54 -5.77 -20.85
C LEU A 5 16.86 -5.34 -20.17
N GLU A 6 16.80 -4.43 -19.19
CA GLU A 6 17.95 -4.05 -18.38
C GLU A 6 18.57 -5.26 -17.66
N TYR A 7 17.72 -6.10 -17.03
CA TYR A 7 18.17 -7.32 -16.38
C TYR A 7 18.86 -8.27 -17.36
N HIS A 8 18.25 -8.52 -18.52
CA HIS A 8 18.83 -9.38 -19.54
C HIS A 8 20.15 -8.83 -20.06
N TYR A 9 20.25 -7.54 -20.31
CA TYR A 9 21.46 -6.88 -20.77
C TYR A 9 22.61 -6.98 -19.76
N LEU A 10 22.32 -6.85 -18.47
CA LEU A 10 23.32 -6.90 -17.41
C LEU A 10 23.76 -8.33 -17.03
N THR A 11 22.86 -9.31 -17.13
CA THR A 11 23.11 -10.67 -16.61
C THR A 11 23.17 -11.76 -17.68
N GLY A 12 22.70 -11.49 -18.91
CA GLY A 12 22.53 -12.47 -19.95
C GLY A 12 21.33 -13.44 -19.75
N GLN A 13 20.65 -13.38 -18.59
CA GLN A 13 19.54 -14.26 -18.24
C GLN A 13 18.20 -13.63 -18.55
N ARG A 14 17.17 -14.45 -18.78
CA ARG A 14 15.80 -13.97 -18.92
C ARG A 14 15.22 -13.63 -17.56
N PHE A 15 14.56 -12.48 -17.46
CA PHE A 15 13.90 -12.05 -16.22
C PHE A 15 12.82 -13.04 -15.72
N SER A 16 12.19 -13.80 -16.64
CA SER A 16 11.24 -14.86 -16.30
C SER A 16 11.91 -16.06 -15.61
N GLU A 17 13.11 -16.44 -16.02
CA GLU A 17 13.91 -17.51 -15.42
C GLU A 17 14.32 -17.12 -13.99
N HIS A 18 14.84 -15.91 -13.85
CA HIS A 18 15.15 -15.36 -12.52
C HIS A 18 13.94 -15.35 -11.56
N ASN A 19 12.77 -14.94 -12.05
CA ASN A 19 11.55 -14.95 -11.25
C ASN A 19 11.09 -16.37 -10.87
N ALA A 20 11.28 -17.35 -11.74
CA ALA A 20 10.98 -18.75 -11.45
C ALA A 20 11.91 -19.29 -10.35
N GLU A 21 13.22 -19.07 -10.48
CA GLU A 21 14.22 -19.44 -9.48
C GLU A 21 13.95 -18.78 -8.11
N GLN A 22 13.52 -17.51 -8.10
CA GLN A 22 13.17 -16.81 -6.86
C GLN A 22 11.93 -17.40 -6.17
N LYS A 23 10.99 -17.95 -6.93
CA LYS A 23 9.80 -18.61 -6.38
C LYS A 23 10.09 -19.99 -5.79
N GLU A 24 11.10 -20.68 -6.31
CA GLU A 24 11.53 -21.99 -5.86
C GLU A 24 12.46 -21.93 -4.64
N ARG A 25 12.99 -20.76 -4.33
CA ARG A 25 13.84 -20.58 -3.14
C ARG A 25 13.03 -20.76 -1.86
N GLU A 26 13.44 -21.71 -1.06
CA GLU A 26 12.91 -21.83 0.30
C GLU A 26 13.21 -20.56 1.10
N THR A 27 12.17 -20.00 1.70
CA THR A 27 12.36 -18.85 2.59
C THR A 27 13.06 -19.30 3.87
N PRO A 28 14.11 -18.59 4.32
CA PRO A 28 14.76 -18.91 5.59
C PRO A 28 13.92 -18.53 6.82
N TYR A 29 12.76 -17.91 6.60
CA TYR A 29 11.88 -17.43 7.66
C TYR A 29 10.60 -18.25 7.71
N ASN A 30 10.18 -18.65 8.90
CA ASN A 30 8.83 -19.14 9.15
C ASN A 30 7.92 -17.91 9.33
N ALA A 31 7.24 -17.51 8.27
CA ALA A 31 6.45 -16.29 8.22
C ALA A 31 5.00 -16.59 7.86
N ALA A 32 4.06 -15.95 8.55
CA ALA A 32 2.66 -15.96 8.21
C ALA A 32 2.22 -14.57 7.76
N VAL A 33 1.46 -14.49 6.68
CA VAL A 33 0.97 -13.24 6.14
C VAL A 33 -0.51 -13.07 6.45
N ILE A 34 -0.87 -11.95 7.06
CA ILE A 34 -2.24 -11.57 7.34
C ILE A 34 -2.59 -10.33 6.50
N LEU A 35 -3.67 -10.40 5.76
CA LEU A 35 -4.15 -9.36 4.85
C LEU A 35 -5.50 -8.85 5.36
N LEU A 36 -5.53 -7.59 5.77
CA LEU A 36 -6.77 -6.93 6.16
C LEU A 36 -7.46 -6.35 4.92
N THR A 37 -8.73 -6.63 4.78
CA THR A 37 -9.57 -6.09 3.71
C THR A 37 -10.88 -5.57 4.29
N MET A 38 -11.67 -4.93 3.46
CA MET A 38 -13.05 -4.54 3.78
C MET A 38 -13.84 -4.38 2.47
N GLU A 39 -15.16 -4.28 2.60
CA GLU A 39 -16.00 -3.98 1.45
C GLU A 39 -15.55 -2.72 0.73
N ARG A 40 -15.69 -2.73 -0.60
CA ARG A 40 -15.15 -1.67 -1.46
C ARG A 40 -15.70 -0.28 -1.12
N GLU A 41 -17.00 -0.21 -0.87
CA GLU A 41 -17.66 1.07 -0.56
C GLU A 41 -17.20 1.62 0.78
N ALA A 42 -17.10 0.75 1.79
CA ALA A 42 -16.58 1.10 3.11
C ALA A 42 -15.11 1.56 3.03
N LEU A 43 -14.28 0.88 2.23
CA LEU A 43 -12.89 1.28 2.00
C LEU A 43 -12.81 2.67 1.36
N TYR A 44 -13.64 2.95 0.37
CA TYR A 44 -13.63 4.24 -0.31
C TYR A 44 -14.12 5.37 0.60
N ALA A 45 -15.18 5.15 1.37
CA ALA A 45 -15.65 6.11 2.36
C ALA A 45 -14.54 6.43 3.39
N ARG A 46 -13.85 5.41 3.90
CA ARG A 46 -12.75 5.56 4.84
C ARG A 46 -11.55 6.33 4.23
N ILE A 47 -11.24 6.09 2.97
CA ILE A 47 -10.19 6.84 2.24
C ILE A 47 -10.57 8.32 2.18
N GLU A 48 -11.80 8.62 1.81
CA GLU A 48 -12.28 10.00 1.68
C GLU A 48 -12.27 10.73 3.02
N GLN A 49 -12.81 10.11 4.07
CA GLN A 49 -12.77 10.66 5.44
C GLN A 49 -11.33 10.92 5.92
N ARG A 50 -10.42 9.99 5.64
CA ARG A 50 -9.01 10.16 6.01
C ARG A 50 -8.39 11.35 5.29
N ILE A 51 -8.67 11.54 4.01
CA ILE A 51 -8.15 12.68 3.23
C ILE A 51 -8.72 13.98 3.80
N ASP A 52 -10.03 14.06 4.08
CA ASP A 52 -10.65 15.24 4.66
C ASP A 52 -10.03 15.57 6.04
N LEU A 53 -9.76 14.56 6.86
CA LEU A 53 -9.06 14.74 8.13
C LEU A 53 -7.61 15.22 7.94
N MET A 54 -6.87 14.68 6.98
CA MET A 54 -5.50 15.13 6.66
C MET A 54 -5.49 16.59 6.21
N MET A 55 -6.48 17.02 5.42
CA MET A 55 -6.63 18.43 5.04
C MET A 55 -6.86 19.33 6.25
N GLN A 56 -7.74 18.91 7.18
CA GLN A 56 -7.97 19.65 8.45
C GLN A 56 -6.73 19.70 9.34
N GLN A 57 -5.90 18.66 9.32
CA GLN A 57 -4.66 18.57 10.09
C GLN A 57 -3.48 19.32 9.45
N GLY A 58 -3.69 19.96 8.30
CA GLY A 58 -2.69 20.83 7.70
C GLY A 58 -1.85 20.23 6.58
N LEU A 59 -2.30 19.15 5.92
CA LEU A 59 -1.60 18.55 4.79
C LEU A 59 -1.21 19.58 3.73
N LEU A 60 -2.09 20.53 3.41
CA LEU A 60 -1.81 21.57 2.42
C LEU A 60 -0.64 22.48 2.86
N ALA A 61 -0.62 22.87 4.14
CA ALA A 61 0.44 23.69 4.71
C ALA A 61 1.78 22.93 4.76
N GLU A 62 1.75 21.62 5.02
CA GLU A 62 2.93 20.76 4.99
C GLU A 62 3.56 20.75 3.59
N VAL A 63 2.76 20.47 2.55
CA VAL A 63 3.24 20.44 1.15
C VAL A 63 3.79 21.81 0.74
N LYS A 64 3.07 22.89 1.08
CA LYS A 64 3.54 24.26 0.82
C LYS A 64 4.88 24.51 1.49
N GLY A 65 5.01 24.15 2.76
CA GLY A 65 6.26 24.36 3.51
C GLY A 65 7.45 23.58 2.94
N LEU A 66 7.22 22.44 2.29
CA LEU A 66 8.27 21.72 1.57
C LEU A 66 8.69 22.45 0.29
N LEU A 67 7.72 22.94 -0.49
CA LEU A 67 7.98 23.70 -1.69
C LEU A 67 8.70 25.03 -1.39
N ASP A 68 8.27 25.75 -0.35
CA ASP A 68 8.88 27.02 0.10
C ASP A 68 10.33 26.83 0.56
N ARG A 69 10.69 25.66 1.06
CA ARG A 69 12.07 25.27 1.39
C ARG A 69 12.91 24.88 0.17
N GLY A 70 12.34 24.93 -1.03
CA GLY A 70 13.06 24.66 -2.29
C GLY A 70 13.13 23.19 -2.66
N TYR A 71 12.36 22.27 -2.01
CA TYR A 71 12.29 20.89 -2.47
C TYR A 71 11.58 20.81 -3.80
N SER A 72 12.28 20.30 -4.80
CA SER A 72 11.74 20.18 -6.15
C SER A 72 10.54 19.22 -6.21
N PRO A 73 9.43 19.59 -6.88
CA PRO A 73 8.32 18.67 -7.14
C PRO A 73 8.72 17.38 -7.87
N LYS A 74 9.88 17.38 -8.55
CA LYS A 74 10.40 16.20 -9.28
C LYS A 74 11.09 15.18 -8.38
N LEU A 75 11.36 15.48 -7.12
CA LEU A 75 11.92 14.52 -6.17
C LEU A 75 10.99 13.33 -6.00
N VAL A 76 11.54 12.14 -5.90
CA VAL A 76 10.76 10.89 -5.73
C VAL A 76 9.81 10.97 -4.52
N SER A 77 10.26 11.55 -3.41
CA SER A 77 9.45 11.79 -2.22
C SER A 77 8.27 12.71 -2.47
N MET A 78 8.41 13.74 -3.32
CA MET A 78 7.35 14.67 -3.68
C MET A 78 6.37 14.09 -4.71
N GLN A 79 6.70 12.98 -5.36
CA GLN A 79 5.81 12.25 -6.28
C GLN A 79 4.87 11.28 -5.55
N GLY A 80 4.92 11.20 -4.23
CA GLY A 80 3.97 10.44 -3.41
C GLY A 80 2.54 10.93 -3.56
N ILE A 81 1.58 10.00 -3.40
CA ILE A 81 0.15 10.35 -3.32
C ILE A 81 -0.06 11.20 -2.06
N GLY A 82 -0.71 12.34 -2.22
CA GLY A 82 -0.91 13.33 -1.17
C GLY A 82 -0.04 14.57 -1.35
N TYR A 83 1.03 14.51 -2.11
CA TYR A 83 1.90 15.66 -2.35
C TYR A 83 1.80 16.15 -3.80
N LYS A 84 1.99 15.26 -4.76
CA LYS A 84 1.99 15.62 -6.19
C LYS A 84 0.68 16.23 -6.67
N GLU A 85 -0.44 15.89 -6.05
CA GLU A 85 -1.75 16.39 -6.42
C GLU A 85 -1.92 17.88 -6.08
N PHE A 86 -1.14 18.42 -5.14
CA PHE A 86 -1.20 19.83 -4.77
C PHE A 86 -0.23 20.72 -5.57
N VAL A 87 0.74 20.14 -6.28
CA VAL A 87 1.66 20.94 -7.10
C VAL A 87 0.92 21.77 -8.16
N PRO A 88 -0.04 21.24 -8.94
CA PRO A 88 -0.82 22.05 -9.88
C PRO A 88 -1.60 23.20 -9.19
N TYR A 89 -2.15 22.95 -8.00
CA TYR A 89 -2.82 23.99 -7.23
C TYR A 89 -1.87 25.15 -6.86
N PHE A 90 -0.67 24.84 -6.37
CA PHE A 90 0.31 25.87 -6.04
C PHE A 90 0.87 26.62 -7.25
N ASN A 91 0.83 26.00 -8.43
CA ASN A 91 1.16 26.65 -9.70
C ASN A 91 0.02 27.52 -10.26
N GLY A 92 -1.20 27.43 -9.72
CA GLY A 92 -2.37 28.10 -10.25
C GLY A 92 -3.06 27.37 -11.41
N ASP A 93 -2.70 26.09 -11.66
CA ASP A 93 -3.22 25.29 -12.77
C ASP A 93 -4.61 24.68 -12.47
N CYS A 94 -4.99 24.58 -11.19
CA CYS A 94 -6.27 24.06 -10.74
C CYS A 94 -6.71 24.67 -9.41
N THR A 95 -7.99 24.48 -9.05
CA THR A 95 -8.54 24.86 -7.74
C THR A 95 -8.14 23.86 -6.65
N LEU A 96 -8.28 24.24 -5.38
CA LEU A 96 -8.04 23.35 -4.25
C LEU A 96 -9.01 22.17 -4.27
N ASP A 97 -10.27 22.38 -4.58
CA ASP A 97 -11.29 21.32 -4.65
C ASP A 97 -10.98 20.29 -5.74
N GLU A 98 -10.45 20.73 -6.88
CA GLU A 98 -9.99 19.84 -7.95
C GLU A 98 -8.78 19.02 -7.49
N ALA A 99 -7.81 19.62 -6.82
CA ALA A 99 -6.64 18.91 -6.28
C ALA A 99 -7.05 17.85 -5.25
N VAL A 100 -7.95 18.17 -4.31
CA VAL A 100 -8.49 17.22 -3.33
C VAL A 100 -9.28 16.10 -3.99
N THR A 101 -10.11 16.42 -4.98
CA THR A 101 -10.87 15.43 -5.76
C THR A 101 -9.93 14.47 -6.50
N GLN A 102 -8.86 15.01 -7.09
CA GLN A 102 -7.84 14.21 -7.76
C GLN A 102 -7.09 13.29 -6.75
N LEU A 103 -6.77 13.81 -5.57
CA LEU A 103 -6.15 13.04 -4.49
C LEU A 103 -7.05 11.86 -4.06
N LYS A 104 -8.34 12.11 -3.80
CA LYS A 104 -9.33 11.07 -3.47
C LYS A 104 -9.39 10.00 -4.57
N THR A 105 -9.44 10.42 -5.82
CA THR A 105 -9.49 9.52 -6.99
C THR A 105 -8.22 8.68 -7.12
N ASN A 106 -7.04 9.29 -7.00
CA ASN A 106 -5.76 8.60 -7.11
C ASN A 106 -5.56 7.60 -5.97
N THR A 107 -5.99 7.94 -4.75
CA THR A 107 -5.90 7.06 -3.58
C THR A 107 -6.81 5.83 -3.74
N ARG A 108 -8.06 6.00 -4.22
CA ARG A 108 -8.96 4.88 -4.54
C ARG A 108 -8.37 3.96 -5.62
N ARG A 109 -7.79 4.54 -6.68
CA ARG A 109 -7.11 3.77 -7.74
C ARG A 109 -5.90 3.01 -7.20
N PHE A 110 -5.14 3.61 -6.28
CA PHE A 110 -4.00 2.97 -5.64
C PHE A 110 -4.46 1.79 -4.78
N ALA A 111 -5.47 1.96 -3.93
CA ALA A 111 -6.05 0.89 -3.13
C ALA A 111 -6.54 -0.29 -3.98
N LYS A 112 -7.22 -0.01 -5.11
CA LYS A 112 -7.63 -1.06 -6.07
C LYS A 112 -6.43 -1.84 -6.62
N ARG A 113 -5.35 -1.14 -7.00
CA ARG A 113 -4.12 -1.79 -7.50
C ARG A 113 -3.46 -2.64 -6.43
N GLN A 114 -3.37 -2.14 -5.17
CA GLN A 114 -2.84 -2.90 -4.04
C GLN A 114 -3.60 -4.22 -3.83
N LEU A 115 -4.93 -4.18 -3.74
CA LEU A 115 -5.76 -5.37 -3.57
C LEU A 115 -5.59 -6.37 -4.71
N THR A 116 -5.48 -5.88 -5.96
CA THR A 116 -5.24 -6.74 -7.13
C THR A 116 -3.86 -7.40 -7.05
N TRP A 117 -2.85 -6.64 -6.62
CA TRP A 117 -1.49 -7.15 -6.47
C TRP A 117 -1.41 -8.20 -5.35
N PHE A 118 -1.96 -7.90 -4.17
CA PHE A 118 -1.99 -8.84 -3.05
C PHE A 118 -2.66 -10.16 -3.41
N ARG A 119 -3.82 -10.11 -4.07
CA ARG A 119 -4.54 -11.32 -4.51
C ARG A 119 -3.76 -12.20 -5.48
N ARG A 120 -2.83 -11.63 -6.23
CA ARG A 120 -2.04 -12.36 -7.25
C ARG A 120 -0.68 -12.82 -6.75
N GLN A 121 -0.13 -12.15 -5.74
CA GLN A 121 1.26 -12.33 -5.36
C GLN A 121 1.43 -12.91 -3.95
N ILE A 122 0.40 -12.85 -3.12
CA ILE A 122 0.52 -13.19 -1.72
C ILE A 122 -0.52 -14.25 -1.35
N GLU A 123 -0.02 -15.34 -0.78
CA GLU A 123 -0.82 -16.33 -0.06
C GLU A 123 -0.83 -15.98 1.43
N GLY A 124 -2.00 -16.06 2.06
CA GLY A 124 -2.14 -15.71 3.47
C GLY A 124 -3.58 -15.67 3.94
N LEU A 125 -3.78 -15.37 5.22
CA LEU A 125 -5.10 -15.20 5.81
C LEU A 125 -5.68 -13.84 5.42
N TRP A 126 -6.84 -13.85 4.78
CA TRP A 126 -7.61 -12.65 4.49
C TRP A 126 -8.69 -12.43 5.56
N ILE A 127 -8.65 -11.27 6.23
CA ILE A 127 -9.63 -10.89 7.24
C ILE A 127 -10.44 -9.71 6.72
N ASP A 128 -11.74 -9.89 6.58
CA ASP A 128 -12.66 -8.83 6.17
C ASP A 128 -13.13 -8.03 7.39
N MET A 129 -12.59 -6.82 7.52
CA MET A 129 -12.91 -5.90 8.62
C MET A 129 -14.32 -5.28 8.53
N SER A 130 -15.08 -5.55 7.45
CA SER A 130 -16.50 -5.23 7.37
C SER A 130 -17.37 -6.26 8.10
N ARG A 131 -16.81 -7.44 8.41
CA ARG A 131 -17.52 -8.59 9.02
C ARG A 131 -17.03 -8.94 10.41
N THR A 132 -15.98 -8.33 10.87
CA THR A 132 -15.37 -8.58 12.19
C THR A 132 -14.82 -7.30 12.78
N ASP A 133 -14.73 -7.25 14.08
CA ASP A 133 -14.07 -6.19 14.83
C ASP A 133 -12.59 -6.53 15.09
N GLY A 134 -11.90 -5.65 15.83
CA GLY A 134 -10.50 -5.86 16.17
C GLY A 134 -10.26 -7.10 17.01
N ALA A 135 -11.16 -7.45 17.92
CA ALA A 135 -11.04 -8.64 18.77
C ALA A 135 -11.21 -9.92 17.95
N GLY A 136 -12.21 -9.96 17.07
CA GLY A 136 -12.44 -11.08 16.15
C GLY A 136 -11.30 -11.25 15.13
N ALA A 137 -10.75 -10.14 14.61
CA ALA A 137 -9.59 -10.18 13.72
C ALA A 137 -8.35 -10.73 14.44
N LEU A 138 -8.12 -10.31 15.69
CA LEU A 138 -7.04 -10.85 16.53
C LEU A 138 -7.21 -12.35 16.78
N ALA A 139 -8.42 -12.82 17.13
CA ALA A 139 -8.68 -14.23 17.36
C ALA A 139 -8.39 -15.08 16.11
N GLN A 140 -8.85 -14.65 14.92
CA GLN A 140 -8.55 -15.31 13.65
C GLN A 140 -7.04 -15.34 13.36
N THR A 141 -6.35 -14.21 13.59
CA THR A 141 -4.90 -14.12 13.44
C THR A 141 -4.18 -15.10 14.34
N MET A 142 -4.52 -15.17 15.63
CA MET A 142 -3.89 -16.06 16.60
C MET A 142 -4.09 -17.54 16.25
N THR A 143 -5.29 -17.90 15.77
CA THR A 143 -5.56 -19.26 15.28
C THR A 143 -4.66 -19.59 14.09
N TYR A 144 -4.64 -18.73 13.10
CA TYR A 144 -3.82 -18.91 11.90
C TYR A 144 -2.32 -19.04 12.20
N LEU A 145 -1.77 -18.20 13.10
CA LEU A 145 -0.37 -18.25 13.49
C LEU A 145 0.01 -19.57 14.19
N LYS A 146 -0.92 -20.15 14.96
CA LYS A 146 -0.73 -21.48 15.56
C LYS A 146 -0.74 -22.58 14.50
N GLU A 147 -1.69 -22.54 13.56
CA GLU A 147 -1.80 -23.50 12.47
C GLU A 147 -0.55 -23.48 11.56
N GLN A 148 0.03 -22.28 11.34
CA GLN A 148 1.25 -22.11 10.56
C GLN A 148 2.54 -22.44 11.36
N GLY A 149 2.44 -22.82 12.63
CA GLY A 149 3.58 -23.11 13.48
C GLY A 149 4.49 -21.92 13.79
N VAL A 150 4.00 -20.70 13.58
CA VAL A 150 4.73 -19.46 13.91
C VAL A 150 4.67 -19.15 15.39
N LEU A 151 3.56 -19.49 16.05
CA LEU A 151 3.43 -19.46 17.50
C LEU A 151 3.53 -20.87 18.07
N GLN A 152 4.50 -21.09 18.94
CA GLN A 152 4.54 -22.29 19.74
C GLN A 152 3.42 -22.25 20.78
N THR A 153 2.57 -23.26 20.81
CA THR A 153 1.71 -23.51 21.97
C THR A 153 2.62 -23.93 23.13
N ASN A 154 2.87 -23.01 24.06
CA ASN A 154 3.47 -23.41 25.34
C ASN A 154 2.45 -24.32 26.03
N ASN A 155 2.60 -25.65 25.82
CA ASN A 155 2.05 -26.67 26.71
C ASN A 155 2.92 -26.70 27.96
N ASN A 156 2.78 -25.70 28.84
CA ASN A 156 3.14 -25.83 30.21
C ASN A 156 2.00 -26.58 30.93
N SER A 157 2.13 -27.89 31.01
CA SER A 157 1.41 -28.73 31.98
C SER A 157 2.11 -28.66 33.31
#